data_6e89ba60eac0e1a082c8d0485ba55713
#
_entry.id   6e89ba60eac0e1a082c8d0485ba55713
#
_cell.length_a   1.000
_cell.length_b   1.000
_cell.length_c   1.000
_cell.angle_alpha   90.00
_cell.angle_beta   90.00
_cell.angle_gamma   90.00
#
_symmetry.space_group_name_H-M   'P 1'
#
loop_
_entity.id
_entity.type
_entity.pdbx_description
1 polymer ?
#
loop_
_entity_poly.entity_id
_entity_poly.type
_entity_poly.pdbx_seq_one_letter_code
_entity_poly.pdbx_strand_id
1 'polypeptide(L)'
;SRGLGDVYKRQDVSLEIRTKPVNENVSPVSTIKIVRERLAKLQREMAETIDVIMEGRDIGTNVFPNAEIKIYLDATPEERARRRYLQNKENGIEMPYEEILESVKNRDFIDSTREIAPLKKADDAIYVDSSNMTIDEVVERIKKIISEKRK
;
A
#
# COMPACT_ATOMS: atom_id res chain seq x y z
N SER A 1 4.14 -6.26 19.88
CA SER A 1 4.66 -4.88 19.75
C SER A 1 3.56 -4.05 19.11
N ARG A 2 3.09 -3.03 19.81
CA ARG A 2 2.21 -2.03 19.21
C ARG A 2 3.03 -1.33 18.14
N GLY A 3 2.65 -1.48 16.87
CA GLY A 3 3.21 -0.68 15.81
C GLY A 3 3.07 0.81 16.14
N LEU A 4 4.03 1.62 15.69
CA LEU A 4 3.87 3.07 15.74
C LEU A 4 2.61 3.40 14.91
N GLY A 5 1.58 3.92 15.57
CA GLY A 5 0.37 4.35 14.89
C GLY A 5 0.66 5.50 13.91
N ASP A 6 -0.27 5.78 13.01
CA ASP A 6 -0.17 6.92 12.11
C ASP A 6 -0.29 8.22 12.91
N VAL A 7 0.79 9.01 12.95
CA VAL A 7 0.90 10.20 13.81
C VAL A 7 1.02 11.46 12.96
N TYR A 8 0.14 12.43 13.19
CA TYR A 8 0.23 13.76 12.59
C TYR A 8 0.29 14.82 13.70
N LYS A 9 1.33 15.66 13.68
CA LYS A 9 1.57 16.69 14.71
C LYS A 9 1.52 16.16 16.15
N ARG A 10 2.07 14.95 16.37
CA ARG A 10 2.08 14.22 17.65
C ARG A 10 0.71 13.69 18.12
N GLN A 11 -0.30 13.70 17.24
CA GLN A 11 -1.60 13.08 17.52
C GLN A 11 -1.70 11.78 16.72
N ASP A 12 -2.24 10.75 17.36
CA ASP A 12 -2.60 9.51 16.67
C ASP A 12 -3.79 9.79 15.75
N VAL A 13 -3.63 9.54 14.47
CA VAL A 13 -4.66 9.74 13.43
C VAL A 13 -5.01 8.44 12.73
N SER A 14 -4.70 7.31 13.35
CA SER A 14 -4.88 5.99 12.74
C SER A 14 -6.33 5.66 12.37
N LEU A 15 -7.30 6.26 13.05
CA LEU A 15 -8.72 6.11 12.71
C LEU A 15 -9.17 7.16 11.70
N GLU A 16 -8.74 8.40 11.84
CA GLU A 16 -9.12 9.51 10.99
C GLU A 16 -8.70 9.31 9.54
N ILE A 17 -7.51 8.76 9.30
CA ILE A 17 -7.02 8.47 7.94
C ILE A 17 -7.80 7.34 7.24
N ARG A 18 -8.65 6.61 7.96
CA ARG A 18 -9.47 5.52 7.41
C ARG A 18 -10.90 5.94 7.09
N THR A 19 -11.24 7.20 7.34
CA THR A 19 -12.56 7.74 7.05
C THR A 19 -12.85 7.78 5.55
N LYS A 20 -14.14 7.77 5.20
CA LYS A 20 -14.58 7.81 3.79
C LYS A 20 -14.00 9.02 3.04
N PRO A 21 -14.04 10.27 3.56
CA PRO A 21 -13.46 11.42 2.85
C PRO A 21 -11.97 11.26 2.55
N VAL A 22 -11.18 10.70 3.48
CA VAL A 22 -9.74 10.48 3.25
C VAL A 22 -9.53 9.42 2.17
N ASN A 23 -10.26 8.31 2.24
CA ASN A 23 -10.14 7.23 1.25
C ASN A 23 -10.53 7.68 -0.17
N GLU A 24 -11.53 8.53 -0.31
CA GLU A 24 -11.98 9.06 -1.61
C GLU A 24 -11.00 10.07 -2.21
N ASN A 25 -10.27 10.81 -1.38
CA ASN A 25 -9.37 11.86 -1.83
C ASN A 25 -7.91 11.44 -1.97
N VAL A 26 -7.49 10.31 -1.40
CA VAL A 26 -6.09 9.89 -1.45
C VAL A 26 -5.57 9.67 -2.87
N SER A 27 -6.35 9.03 -3.75
CA SER A 27 -5.95 8.81 -5.14
C SER A 27 -5.95 10.09 -5.98
N PRO A 28 -7.00 10.93 -5.98
CA PRO A 28 -6.95 12.24 -6.62
C PRO A 28 -5.76 13.11 -6.18
N VAL A 29 -5.53 13.23 -4.87
CA VAL A 29 -4.37 13.99 -4.34
C VAL A 29 -3.06 13.39 -4.81
N SER A 30 -2.99 12.06 -4.93
CA SER A 30 -1.79 11.37 -5.39
C SER A 30 -1.44 11.60 -6.86
N THR A 31 -2.32 12.19 -7.68
CA THR A 31 -2.01 12.58 -9.07
C THR A 31 -1.29 13.92 -9.14
N ILE A 32 -1.30 14.73 -8.09
CA ILE A 32 -0.69 16.07 -8.07
C ILE A 32 0.83 15.93 -8.02
N LYS A 33 1.51 16.37 -9.07
CA LYS A 33 2.96 16.23 -9.25
C LYS A 33 3.78 16.70 -8.07
N ILE A 34 3.58 17.92 -7.61
CA ILE A 34 4.36 18.51 -6.50
C ILE A 34 4.19 17.74 -5.18
N VAL A 35 2.99 17.19 -4.95
CA VAL A 35 2.71 16.36 -3.76
C VAL A 35 3.50 15.06 -3.85
N ARG A 36 3.48 14.39 -5.01
CA ARG A 36 4.23 13.14 -5.21
C ARG A 36 5.74 13.32 -5.06
N GLU A 37 6.29 14.34 -5.74
CA GLU A 37 7.72 14.63 -5.67
C GLU A 37 8.17 14.90 -4.23
N ARG A 38 7.38 15.69 -3.48
CA ARG A 38 7.68 15.97 -2.08
C ARG A 38 7.61 14.73 -1.19
N LEU A 39 6.56 13.91 -1.36
CA LEU A 39 6.40 12.68 -0.59
C LEU A 39 7.51 11.67 -0.92
N ALA A 40 7.84 11.46 -2.20
CA ALA A 40 8.91 10.56 -2.60
C ALA A 40 10.27 11.01 -2.03
N LYS A 41 10.53 12.33 -1.99
CA LYS A 41 11.74 12.89 -1.37
C LYS A 41 11.78 12.57 0.13
N LEU A 42 10.70 12.83 0.86
CA LEU A 42 10.62 12.53 2.30
C LEU A 42 10.81 11.04 2.60
N GLN A 43 10.22 10.17 1.79
CA GLN A 43 10.37 8.72 1.94
C GLN A 43 11.82 8.27 1.72
N ARG A 44 12.54 8.85 0.75
CA ARG A 44 13.96 8.57 0.53
C ARG A 44 14.82 9.06 1.68
N GLU A 45 14.58 10.28 2.16
CA GLU A 45 15.29 10.85 3.31
C GLU A 45 15.17 9.95 4.57
N MET A 46 14.00 9.34 4.81
CA MET A 46 13.81 8.40 5.92
C MET A 46 14.69 7.15 5.82
N ALA A 47 15.00 6.69 4.61
CA ALA A 47 15.78 5.48 4.38
C ALA A 47 17.31 5.71 4.33
N GLU A 48 17.77 6.97 4.41
CA GLU A 48 19.20 7.28 4.33
C GLU A 48 19.98 6.79 5.57
N THR A 49 19.32 6.67 6.72
CA THR A 49 19.97 6.42 8.01
C THR A 49 19.52 5.14 8.71
N ILE A 50 18.47 4.50 8.21
CA ILE A 50 17.88 3.29 8.81
C ILE A 50 17.42 2.31 7.75
N ASP A 51 17.43 1.02 8.07
CA ASP A 51 16.77 0.00 7.28
C ASP A 51 15.24 0.22 7.32
N VAL A 52 14.60 0.16 6.16
CA VAL A 52 13.15 0.39 6.05
C VAL A 52 12.44 -0.76 5.35
N ILE A 53 11.23 -1.03 5.77
CA ILE A 53 10.22 -1.77 5.01
C ILE A 53 9.14 -0.78 4.67
N MET A 54 8.91 -0.57 3.38
CA MET A 54 7.95 0.43 2.90
C MET A 54 6.98 -0.18 1.91
N GLU A 55 5.71 0.13 2.07
CA GLU A 55 4.65 -0.28 1.16
C GLU A 55 4.05 0.90 0.41
N GLY A 56 3.52 0.64 -0.79
CA GLY A 56 2.83 1.65 -1.59
C GLY A 56 2.66 1.21 -3.03
N ARG A 57 2.19 2.13 -3.85
CA ARG A 57 1.79 1.85 -5.25
C ARG A 57 2.95 1.93 -6.24
N ASP A 58 3.97 2.72 -5.93
CA ASP A 58 5.11 3.01 -6.80
C ASP A 58 6.45 2.98 -6.06
N ILE A 59 6.49 2.29 -4.92
CA ILE A 59 7.70 2.24 -4.08
C ILE A 59 8.87 1.62 -4.84
N GLY A 60 8.67 0.45 -5.46
CA GLY A 60 9.75 -0.26 -6.16
C GLY A 60 10.09 0.28 -7.55
N THR A 61 9.26 1.17 -8.12
CA THR A 61 9.48 1.74 -9.46
C THR A 61 9.95 3.19 -9.41
N ASN A 62 9.47 3.97 -8.45
CA ASN A 62 9.73 5.41 -8.37
C ASN A 62 10.47 5.83 -7.10
N VAL A 63 10.03 5.38 -5.92
CA VAL A 63 10.62 5.84 -4.65
C VAL A 63 11.97 5.18 -4.41
N PHE A 64 12.02 3.85 -4.46
CA PHE A 64 13.24 3.04 -4.28
C PHE A 64 13.47 2.10 -5.46
N PRO A 65 13.83 2.64 -6.66
CA PRO A 65 14.07 1.81 -7.84
C PRO A 65 15.27 0.87 -7.69
N ASN A 66 16.15 1.12 -6.74
CA ASN A 66 17.33 0.31 -6.43
C ASN A 66 17.21 -0.46 -5.10
N ALA A 67 15.98 -0.66 -4.60
CA ALA A 67 15.79 -1.46 -3.38
C ALA A 67 16.32 -2.89 -3.58
N GLU A 68 17.01 -3.41 -2.55
CA GLU A 68 17.60 -4.76 -2.55
C GLU A 68 16.55 -5.86 -2.78
N ILE A 69 15.39 -5.70 -2.16
CA ILE A 69 14.29 -6.64 -2.27
C ILE A 69 13.01 -5.88 -2.64
N LYS A 70 12.41 -6.27 -3.75
CA LYS A 70 11.13 -5.74 -4.21
C LYS A 70 10.12 -6.87 -4.30
N ILE A 71 8.98 -6.68 -3.66
CA ILE A 71 7.86 -7.62 -3.70
C ILE A 71 6.65 -6.88 -4.26
N TYR A 72 6.07 -7.42 -5.32
CA TYR A 72 4.77 -6.98 -5.81
C TYR A 72 3.71 -7.90 -5.21
N LEU A 73 3.11 -7.44 -4.12
CA LEU A 73 2.05 -8.16 -3.43
C LEU A 73 0.71 -7.82 -4.07
N ASP A 74 0.05 -8.81 -4.61
CA ASP A 74 -1.22 -8.67 -5.32
C ASP A 74 -2.33 -9.52 -4.69
N ALA A 75 -3.56 -9.17 -5.00
CA ALA A 75 -4.76 -9.98 -4.78
C ALA A 75 -5.86 -9.48 -5.71
N THR A 76 -6.83 -10.34 -6.03
CA THR A 76 -7.97 -9.94 -6.86
C THR A 76 -8.72 -8.76 -6.23
N PRO A 77 -9.34 -7.87 -7.03
CA PRO A 77 -10.16 -6.77 -6.52
C PRO A 77 -11.26 -7.25 -5.56
N GLU A 78 -11.86 -8.40 -5.86
CA GLU A 78 -12.90 -9.03 -5.07
C GLU A 78 -12.38 -9.45 -3.68
N GLU A 79 -11.19 -10.07 -3.62
CA GLU A 79 -10.58 -10.46 -2.35
C GLU A 79 -10.15 -9.25 -1.53
N ARG A 80 -9.59 -8.21 -2.16
CA ARG A 80 -9.25 -6.96 -1.47
C ARG A 80 -10.49 -6.25 -0.94
N ALA A 81 -11.59 -6.24 -1.70
CA ALA A 81 -12.87 -5.70 -1.25
C ALA A 81 -13.44 -6.51 -0.09
N ARG A 82 -13.35 -7.85 -0.14
CA ARG A 82 -13.79 -8.75 0.94
C ARG A 82 -13.02 -8.47 2.24
N ARG A 83 -11.69 -8.38 2.18
CA ARG A 83 -10.84 -8.04 3.33
C ARG A 83 -11.22 -6.69 3.92
N ARG A 84 -11.44 -5.70 3.06
CA ARG A 84 -11.86 -4.36 3.49
C ARG A 84 -13.24 -4.35 4.13
N TYR A 85 -14.18 -5.11 3.56
CA TYR A 85 -15.53 -5.26 4.12
C TYR A 85 -15.50 -5.84 5.55
N LEU A 86 -14.72 -6.90 5.76
CA LEU A 86 -14.56 -7.51 7.08
C LEU A 86 -13.92 -6.55 8.07
N GLN A 87 -12.85 -5.87 7.68
CA GLN A 87 -12.17 -4.85 8.50
C GLN A 87 -13.11 -3.70 8.88
N ASN A 88 -13.91 -3.21 7.93
CA ASN A 88 -14.89 -2.16 8.20
C ASN A 88 -15.91 -2.64 9.24
N LYS A 89 -16.42 -3.86 9.07
CA LYS A 89 -17.38 -4.46 10.02
C LYS A 89 -16.80 -4.57 11.44
N GLU A 90 -15.57 -5.01 11.57
CA GLU A 90 -14.84 -5.07 12.86
C GLU A 90 -14.69 -3.70 13.52
N ASN A 91 -14.52 -2.65 12.71
CA ASN A 91 -14.38 -1.27 13.18
C ASN A 91 -15.74 -0.54 13.32
N GLY A 92 -16.88 -1.23 13.16
CA GLY A 92 -18.21 -0.63 13.25
C GLY A 92 -18.56 0.31 12.08
N ILE A 93 -17.87 0.19 10.95
CA ILE A 93 -18.13 0.99 9.75
C ILE A 93 -19.05 0.19 8.84
N GLU A 94 -20.29 0.65 8.68
CA GLU A 94 -21.25 0.07 7.76
C GLU A 94 -21.04 0.62 6.35
N MET A 95 -20.68 -0.25 5.42
CA MET A 95 -20.54 0.05 4.00
C MET A 95 -20.87 -1.20 3.18
N PRO A 96 -21.75 -1.12 2.18
CA PRO A 96 -22.07 -2.24 1.31
C PRO A 96 -20.82 -2.78 0.59
N TYR A 97 -20.77 -4.09 0.40
CA TYR A 97 -19.64 -4.74 -0.29
C TYR A 97 -19.46 -4.21 -1.73
N GLU A 98 -20.53 -3.96 -2.44
CA GLU A 98 -20.53 -3.46 -3.80
C GLU A 98 -19.89 -2.08 -3.91
N GLU A 99 -20.15 -1.18 -2.96
CA GLU A 99 -19.51 0.14 -2.89
C GLU A 99 -18.02 0.02 -2.64
N ILE A 100 -17.61 -0.91 -1.77
CA ILE A 100 -16.20 -1.17 -1.49
C ILE A 100 -15.51 -1.72 -2.74
N LEU A 101 -16.12 -2.66 -3.44
CA LEU A 101 -15.56 -3.25 -4.65
C LEU A 101 -15.41 -2.21 -5.76
N GLU A 102 -16.41 -1.37 -5.96
CA GLU A 102 -16.35 -0.26 -6.93
C GLU A 102 -15.24 0.73 -6.57
N SER A 103 -15.14 1.10 -5.29
CA SER A 103 -14.05 1.97 -4.79
C SER A 103 -12.67 1.37 -5.02
N VAL A 104 -12.49 0.06 -4.79
CA VAL A 104 -11.24 -0.65 -5.06
C VAL A 104 -10.89 -0.60 -6.53
N LYS A 105 -11.84 -0.93 -7.43
CA LYS A 105 -11.63 -0.92 -8.88
C LYS A 105 -11.31 0.48 -9.41
N ASN A 106 -12.05 1.49 -8.95
CA ASN A 106 -11.80 2.88 -9.33
C ASN A 106 -10.42 3.37 -8.89
N ARG A 107 -10.02 3.03 -7.67
CA ARG A 107 -8.68 3.37 -7.17
C ARG A 107 -7.58 2.70 -8.01
N ASP A 108 -7.73 1.43 -8.33
CA ASP A 108 -6.75 0.73 -9.18
C ASP A 108 -6.66 1.34 -10.56
N PHE A 109 -7.78 1.75 -11.12
CA PHE A 109 -7.83 2.44 -12.41
C PHE A 109 -7.05 3.77 -12.34
N ILE A 110 -7.34 4.62 -11.36
CA ILE A 110 -6.65 5.91 -11.17
C ILE A 110 -5.15 5.68 -10.96
N ASP A 111 -4.78 4.75 -10.06
CA ASP A 111 -3.39 4.50 -9.71
C ASP A 111 -2.59 3.93 -10.89
N SER A 112 -3.20 3.09 -11.74
CA SER A 112 -2.54 2.48 -12.90
C SER A 112 -2.47 3.38 -14.14
N THR A 113 -3.43 4.31 -14.28
CA THR A 113 -3.52 5.17 -15.48
C THR A 113 -2.97 6.58 -15.28
N ARG A 114 -2.63 6.95 -14.05
CA ARG A 114 -2.03 8.28 -13.80
C ARG A 114 -0.72 8.46 -14.54
N GLU A 115 -0.49 9.68 -15.05
CA GLU A 115 0.68 10.02 -15.85
C GLU A 115 1.99 9.90 -15.07
N ILE A 116 1.99 10.29 -13.78
CA ILE A 116 3.19 10.35 -12.96
C ILE A 116 3.23 9.15 -12.01
N ALA A 117 4.28 8.33 -12.10
CA ALA A 117 4.55 7.17 -11.27
C ALA A 117 3.31 6.24 -11.14
N PRO A 118 2.81 5.68 -12.25
CA PRO A 118 1.66 4.77 -12.21
C PRO A 118 1.95 3.53 -11.38
N LEU A 119 0.89 2.89 -10.90
CA LEU A 119 0.97 1.57 -10.29
C LEU A 119 1.46 0.56 -11.33
N LYS A 120 2.70 0.12 -11.18
CA LYS A 120 3.33 -0.84 -12.08
C LYS A 120 4.25 -1.76 -11.28
N LYS A 121 4.24 -3.05 -11.60
CA LYS A 121 5.23 -3.98 -11.06
C LYS A 121 6.61 -3.61 -11.61
N ALA A 122 7.61 -3.44 -10.74
CA ALA A 122 8.99 -3.31 -11.17
C ALA A 122 9.48 -4.61 -11.83
N ASP A 123 10.35 -4.50 -12.83
CA ASP A 123 10.78 -5.65 -13.63
C ASP A 123 11.52 -6.71 -12.79
N ASP A 124 12.24 -6.26 -11.77
CA ASP A 124 12.97 -7.07 -10.79
C ASP A 124 12.14 -7.42 -9.54
N ALA A 125 10.85 -7.06 -9.47
CA ALA A 125 10.00 -7.40 -8.35
C ALA A 125 9.49 -8.83 -8.40
N ILE A 126 9.60 -9.52 -7.27
CA ILE A 126 9.03 -10.84 -7.06
C ILE A 126 7.51 -10.70 -6.90
N TYR A 127 6.77 -11.38 -7.76
CA TYR A 127 5.31 -11.39 -7.69
C TYR A 127 4.80 -12.37 -6.64
N VAL A 128 3.89 -11.92 -5.81
CA VAL A 128 3.21 -12.74 -4.79
C VAL A 128 1.71 -12.47 -4.88
N ASP A 129 0.95 -13.47 -5.36
CA ASP A 129 -0.51 -13.45 -5.29
C ASP A 129 -0.96 -13.94 -3.91
N SER A 130 -1.61 -13.06 -3.18
CA SER A 130 -2.14 -13.34 -1.83
C SER A 130 -3.64 -13.65 -1.80
N SER A 131 -4.30 -13.80 -2.96
CA SER A 131 -5.76 -13.96 -3.04
C SER A 131 -6.29 -15.10 -2.18
N ASN A 132 -5.53 -16.20 -2.08
CA ASN A 132 -5.91 -17.39 -1.32
C ASN A 132 -5.00 -17.63 -0.10
N MET A 133 -4.33 -16.60 0.39
CA MET A 133 -3.41 -16.72 1.52
C MET A 133 -3.96 -16.01 2.76
N THR A 134 -3.72 -16.62 3.91
CA THR A 134 -3.88 -15.97 5.21
C THR A 134 -2.77 -14.95 5.44
N ILE A 135 -2.92 -14.08 6.43
CA ILE A 135 -1.90 -13.10 6.81
C ILE A 135 -0.59 -13.80 7.19
N ASP A 136 -0.66 -14.89 7.96
CA ASP A 136 0.51 -15.65 8.40
C ASP A 136 1.25 -16.28 7.22
N GLU A 137 0.53 -16.86 6.26
CA GLU A 137 1.11 -17.43 5.05
C GLU A 137 1.81 -16.36 4.19
N VAL A 138 1.22 -15.16 4.06
CA VAL A 138 1.86 -14.02 3.39
C VAL A 138 3.14 -13.62 4.11
N VAL A 139 3.12 -13.51 5.44
CA VAL A 139 4.30 -13.16 6.25
C VAL A 139 5.41 -14.19 6.07
N GLU A 140 5.09 -15.49 6.16
CA GLU A 140 6.09 -16.55 5.98
C GLU A 140 6.64 -16.58 4.54
N ARG A 141 5.80 -16.33 3.54
CA ARG A 141 6.26 -16.21 2.15
C ARG A 141 7.26 -15.05 1.96
N ILE A 142 6.96 -13.89 2.55
CA ILE A 142 7.84 -12.72 2.51
C ILE A 142 9.17 -13.01 3.23
N LYS A 143 9.13 -13.59 4.42
CA LYS A 143 10.34 -13.98 5.17
C LYS A 143 11.22 -14.92 4.36
N LYS A 144 10.62 -15.90 3.69
CA LYS A 144 11.33 -16.84 2.82
C LYS A 144 12.03 -16.12 1.68
N ILE A 145 11.35 -15.21 0.98
CA ILE A 145 11.91 -14.39 -0.09
C ILE A 145 13.13 -13.61 0.41
N ILE A 146 13.00 -12.95 1.57
CA ILE A 146 14.08 -12.17 2.18
C ILE A 146 15.28 -13.07 2.49
N SER A 147 15.06 -14.25 3.07
CA SER A 147 16.13 -15.17 3.43
C SER A 147 16.87 -15.75 2.22
N GLU A 148 16.16 -15.93 1.10
CA GLU A 148 16.73 -16.45 -0.17
C GLU A 148 17.57 -15.39 -0.89
N LYS A 149 17.21 -14.11 -0.77
CA LYS A 149 17.92 -12.99 -1.42
C LYS A 149 19.16 -12.54 -0.65
N ARG A 150 19.23 -12.80 0.66
CA ARG A 150 20.36 -12.42 1.52
C ARG A 150 21.44 -13.52 1.65
N LYS A 151 21.29 -14.62 0.92
CA LYS A 151 22.31 -15.67 0.75
C LYS A 151 23.23 -15.34 -0.41
#